data_0c40863d2aef0a5116159155faf5ec74
#
_entry.id   0c40863d2aef0a5116159155faf5ec74
#
_cell.length_a   1.000
_cell.length_b   1.000
_cell.length_c   1.000
_cell.angle_alpha   90.00
_cell.angle_beta   90.00
_cell.angle_gamma   90.00
#
_symmetry.space_group_name_H-M   'P 1'
#
loop_
_entity.id
_entity.type
_entity.pdbx_description
1 polymer ?
#
loop_
_entity_poly.entity_id
_entity_poly.type
_entity_poly.pdbx_seq_one_letter_code
_entity_poly.pdbx_strand_id
1 'polypeptide(L)'
;MLTPAPAQAQLRGHGGPVKALAISSDGMNAISGSFDTSAIRWSLSRNAAEQVLRFHDGAVNAVAYLKNGRIVTAGADAHIAIWTPAQQEPDKVLDGHAGPIASLAVSPDGATLASASWDRTVRLWPLNGGEPRVLEGNAQNVNGVAFSPDGKNVVSAGYDATIRIWPIKNGGEIIRNLPTPLNAVAVAPDGEIVAAGANGKVYFLLPGGETVAEVEASPTPVIAIAVSPDGNFVAAAGIRGSVAVIERKTRKLARTLVGPGLPVWSVAFFPDNRTLLTGGADRMIRRWDASSGDPIGAVVVGTPEDPLAAFAGDHGAEVFRACVACHTLSPDEGNKAGPTLSGVFGRRIATLPGYNFSPALKKLDIVWTPETVSKLFEVGPAHYTPGTKMPEQTIGSSEDRKALVEFLAKATARK
;
A
#
# COMPACT_ATOMS: atom_id res chain seq x y z
N MET A 1 3.05 39.96 3.14
CA MET A 1 3.86 38.77 2.88
C MET A 1 3.03 37.58 3.35
N LEU A 2 2.49 36.79 2.42
CA LEU A 2 1.78 35.55 2.75
C LEU A 2 2.85 34.54 3.16
N THR A 3 2.84 34.13 4.42
CA THR A 3 3.63 32.97 4.89
C THR A 3 3.17 31.76 4.09
N PRO A 4 4.06 31.02 3.41
CA PRO A 4 3.64 29.77 2.76
C PRO A 4 3.04 28.85 3.82
N ALA A 5 1.87 28.30 3.52
CA ALA A 5 1.26 27.29 4.37
C ALA A 5 2.27 26.17 4.61
N PRO A 6 2.41 25.65 5.84
CA PRO A 6 3.34 24.57 6.13
C PRO A 6 3.02 23.41 5.19
N ALA A 7 4.02 22.94 4.44
CA ALA A 7 3.88 21.83 3.52
C ALA A 7 3.28 20.64 4.28
N GLN A 8 2.12 20.15 3.83
CA GLN A 8 1.47 18.99 4.44
C GLN A 8 2.41 17.79 4.28
N ALA A 9 2.96 17.31 5.38
CA ALA A 9 3.89 16.18 5.40
C ALA A 9 3.20 14.83 5.23
N GLN A 10 1.90 14.83 5.04
CA GLN A 10 1.07 13.63 4.95
C GLN A 10 0.51 13.49 3.54
N LEU A 11 0.67 12.28 2.97
CA LEU A 11 0.05 11.96 1.69
C LEU A 11 -1.33 11.35 1.96
N ARG A 12 -2.35 11.94 1.35
CA ARG A 12 -3.75 11.53 1.46
C ARG A 12 -4.30 11.23 0.08
N GLY A 13 -5.05 10.15 -0.06
CA GLY A 13 -5.64 9.80 -1.37
C GLY A 13 -6.30 8.43 -1.43
N HIS A 14 -5.90 7.53 -0.53
CA HIS A 14 -6.53 6.22 -0.44
C HIS A 14 -7.88 6.26 0.26
N GLY A 15 -8.82 5.46 -0.25
CA GLY A 15 -10.12 5.23 0.36
C GLY A 15 -10.12 4.17 1.46
N GLY A 16 -9.08 3.34 1.51
CA GLY A 16 -8.87 2.27 2.48
C GLY A 16 -7.52 2.34 3.17
N PRO A 17 -7.26 1.46 4.15
CA PRO A 17 -5.96 1.32 4.80
C PRO A 17 -4.81 1.18 3.80
N VAL A 18 -3.67 1.83 4.08
CA VAL A 18 -2.45 1.70 3.27
C VAL A 18 -1.71 0.45 3.72
N LYS A 19 -1.69 -0.57 2.85
CA LYS A 19 -1.17 -1.91 3.14
C LYS A 19 0.31 -2.07 2.75
N ALA A 20 0.76 -1.38 1.70
CA ALA A 20 2.10 -1.51 1.15
C ALA A 20 2.70 -0.16 0.78
N LEU A 21 4.02 -0.04 0.91
CA LEU A 21 4.80 1.13 0.53
C LEU A 21 6.12 0.71 -0.11
N ALA A 22 6.52 1.41 -1.16
CA ALA A 22 7.87 1.37 -1.68
C ALA A 22 8.30 2.78 -2.12
N ILE A 23 9.60 3.04 -2.07
CA ILE A 23 10.20 4.33 -2.45
C ILE A 23 11.11 4.07 -3.65
N SER A 24 11.09 4.97 -4.62
CA SER A 24 12.00 4.91 -5.77
C SER A 24 13.46 5.10 -5.32
N SER A 25 14.40 4.53 -6.06
CA SER A 25 15.83 4.56 -5.70
C SER A 25 16.43 5.97 -5.61
N ASP A 26 15.83 6.94 -6.29
CA ASP A 26 16.20 8.36 -6.22
C ASP A 26 15.54 9.13 -5.06
N GLY A 27 14.62 8.48 -4.33
CA GLY A 27 13.87 9.10 -3.24
C GLY A 27 12.83 10.14 -3.67
N MET A 28 12.58 10.30 -4.98
CA MET A 28 11.69 11.34 -5.49
C MET A 28 10.22 10.90 -5.54
N ASN A 29 9.98 9.60 -5.61
CA ASN A 29 8.64 9.03 -5.73
C ASN A 29 8.40 7.94 -4.69
N ALA A 30 7.13 7.73 -4.35
CA ALA A 30 6.68 6.55 -3.64
C ALA A 30 5.54 5.90 -4.39
N ILE A 31 5.33 4.62 -4.13
CA ILE A 31 4.14 3.88 -4.51
C ILE A 31 3.51 3.29 -3.25
N SER A 32 2.20 3.37 -3.14
CA SER A 32 1.43 2.76 -2.07
C SER A 32 0.36 1.83 -2.62
N GLY A 33 0.13 0.72 -1.94
CA GLY A 33 -0.98 -0.19 -2.18
C GLY A 33 -1.97 -0.15 -1.03
N SER A 34 -3.26 -0.35 -1.31
CA SER A 34 -4.31 -0.21 -0.32
C SER A 34 -5.39 -1.27 -0.41
N PHE A 35 -6.13 -1.40 0.69
CA PHE A 35 -7.37 -2.19 0.77
C PHE A 35 -8.48 -1.64 -0.15
N ASP A 36 -8.36 -0.41 -0.65
CA ASP A 36 -9.29 0.17 -1.63
C ASP A 36 -9.07 -0.35 -3.06
N THR A 37 -8.33 -1.45 -3.22
CA THR A 37 -7.99 -2.11 -4.49
C THR A 37 -7.10 -1.30 -5.44
N SER A 38 -6.65 -0.11 -5.02
CA SER A 38 -5.80 0.76 -5.84
C SER A 38 -4.36 0.81 -5.35
N ALA A 39 -3.44 1.16 -6.26
CA ALA A 39 -2.14 1.68 -5.90
C ALA A 39 -2.02 3.14 -6.35
N ILE A 40 -1.28 3.95 -5.60
CA ILE A 40 -1.07 5.38 -5.92
C ILE A 40 0.42 5.67 -6.00
N ARG A 41 0.84 6.23 -7.14
CA ARG A 41 2.17 6.81 -7.30
C ARG A 41 2.15 8.27 -6.83
N TRP A 42 3.10 8.62 -5.97
CA TRP A 42 3.22 9.90 -5.32
C TRP A 42 4.49 10.63 -5.76
N SER A 43 4.40 11.94 -6.01
CA SER A 43 5.55 12.82 -6.00
C SER A 43 5.85 13.22 -4.56
N LEU A 44 7.02 12.86 -4.07
CA LEU A 44 7.42 13.14 -2.69
C LEU A 44 7.87 14.59 -2.50
N SER A 45 8.33 15.25 -3.55
CA SER A 45 8.69 16.67 -3.53
C SER A 45 7.45 17.59 -3.53
N ARG A 46 6.38 17.18 -4.23
CA ARG A 46 5.12 17.94 -4.31
C ARG A 46 4.09 17.53 -3.28
N ASN A 47 4.34 16.42 -2.54
CA ASN A 47 3.36 15.78 -1.64
C ASN A 47 2.01 15.51 -2.31
N ALA A 48 2.03 15.07 -3.55
CA ALA A 48 0.84 14.92 -4.39
C ALA A 48 0.77 13.55 -5.06
N ALA A 49 -0.46 13.04 -5.22
CA ALA A 49 -0.72 11.87 -6.04
C ALA A 49 -0.50 12.24 -7.52
N GLU A 50 0.34 11.49 -8.22
CA GLU A 50 0.61 11.66 -9.65
C GLU A 50 -0.20 10.71 -10.51
N GLN A 51 -0.43 9.48 -10.00
CA GLN A 51 -1.10 8.44 -10.75
C GLN A 51 -1.82 7.48 -9.81
N VAL A 52 -3.04 7.11 -10.16
CA VAL A 52 -3.79 6.05 -9.49
C VAL A 52 -3.86 4.86 -10.43
N LEU A 53 -3.32 3.73 -9.98
CA LEU A 53 -3.27 2.47 -10.71
C LEU A 53 -4.44 1.59 -10.27
N ARG A 54 -5.27 1.17 -11.22
CA ARG A 54 -6.47 0.37 -11.00
C ARG A 54 -6.48 -0.83 -11.91
N PHE A 55 -6.21 -1.97 -11.32
CA PHE A 55 -6.22 -3.27 -12.02
C PHE A 55 -6.82 -4.33 -11.11
N HIS A 56 -6.37 -4.34 -9.84
CA HIS A 56 -6.72 -5.38 -8.89
C HIS A 56 -8.19 -5.35 -8.49
N ASP A 57 -8.78 -6.53 -8.34
CA ASP A 57 -10.15 -6.73 -7.83
C ASP A 57 -10.16 -6.99 -6.30
N GLY A 58 -8.97 -7.10 -5.69
CA GLY A 58 -8.77 -7.23 -4.25
C GLY A 58 -7.76 -6.21 -3.72
N ALA A 59 -7.53 -6.21 -2.41
CA ALA A 59 -6.56 -5.33 -1.76
C ALA A 59 -5.18 -5.44 -2.43
N VAL A 60 -4.53 -4.30 -2.69
CA VAL A 60 -3.13 -4.27 -3.14
C VAL A 60 -2.23 -4.44 -1.93
N ASN A 61 -1.74 -5.67 -1.74
CA ASN A 61 -0.99 -6.06 -0.54
C ASN A 61 0.50 -5.79 -0.63
N ALA A 62 1.06 -5.73 -1.83
CA ALA A 62 2.49 -5.51 -2.03
C ALA A 62 2.75 -4.63 -3.26
N VAL A 63 3.78 -3.80 -3.15
CA VAL A 63 4.24 -2.91 -4.22
C VAL A 63 5.77 -2.90 -4.25
N ALA A 64 6.34 -2.68 -5.43
CA ALA A 64 7.79 -2.54 -5.60
C ALA A 64 8.12 -1.62 -6.79
N TYR A 65 9.32 -1.05 -6.77
CA TYR A 65 9.94 -0.45 -7.95
C TYR A 65 10.94 -1.41 -8.58
N LEU A 66 10.91 -1.54 -9.90
CA LEU A 66 11.98 -2.17 -10.68
C LEU A 66 13.10 -1.16 -10.92
N LYS A 67 14.32 -1.67 -11.20
CA LYS A 67 15.50 -0.82 -11.45
C LYS A 67 15.33 0.19 -12.59
N ASN A 68 14.49 -0.13 -13.57
CA ASN A 68 14.17 0.74 -14.70
C ASN A 68 13.03 1.73 -14.42
N GLY A 69 12.63 1.89 -13.15
CA GLY A 69 11.58 2.81 -12.72
C GLY A 69 10.15 2.31 -12.94
N ARG A 70 9.95 1.12 -13.55
CA ARG A 70 8.62 0.50 -13.63
C ARG A 70 8.13 0.12 -12.23
N ILE A 71 6.82 0.08 -12.08
CA ILE A 71 6.13 -0.24 -10.84
C ILE A 71 5.59 -1.66 -10.91
N VAL A 72 5.62 -2.36 -9.79
CA VAL A 72 4.97 -3.66 -9.61
C VAL A 72 3.96 -3.55 -8.49
N THR A 73 2.76 -4.08 -8.73
CA THR A 73 1.69 -4.21 -7.72
C THR A 73 1.23 -5.65 -7.64
N ALA A 74 0.89 -6.13 -6.46
CA ALA A 74 0.36 -7.48 -6.26
C ALA A 74 -0.78 -7.45 -5.24
N GLY A 75 -1.81 -8.26 -5.50
CA GLY A 75 -3.08 -8.15 -4.81
C GLY A 75 -3.57 -9.44 -4.13
N ALA A 76 -4.66 -9.27 -3.40
CA ALA A 76 -5.44 -10.37 -2.84
C ALA A 76 -6.15 -11.20 -3.92
N ASP A 77 -6.23 -10.70 -5.13
CA ASP A 77 -6.73 -11.35 -6.33
C ASP A 77 -5.73 -12.32 -6.98
N ALA A 78 -4.57 -12.56 -6.35
CA ALA A 78 -3.51 -13.47 -6.79
C ALA A 78 -2.76 -13.02 -8.07
N HIS A 79 -2.98 -11.80 -8.56
CA HIS A 79 -2.31 -11.25 -9.73
C HIS A 79 -1.14 -10.34 -9.36
N ILE A 80 -0.13 -10.28 -10.24
CA ILE A 80 0.94 -9.29 -10.21
C ILE A 80 0.84 -8.46 -11.48
N ALA A 81 0.78 -7.14 -11.36
CA ALA A 81 0.76 -6.22 -12.48
C ALA A 81 2.03 -5.38 -12.54
N ILE A 82 2.63 -5.26 -13.74
CA ILE A 82 3.82 -4.46 -14.00
C ILE A 82 3.41 -3.26 -14.85
N TRP A 83 3.85 -2.07 -14.46
CA TRP A 83 3.41 -0.81 -15.01
C TRP A 83 4.58 0.05 -15.47
N THR A 84 4.45 0.65 -16.63
CA THR A 84 5.27 1.81 -17.01
C THR A 84 4.62 3.09 -16.42
N PRO A 85 5.39 3.96 -15.76
CA PRO A 85 4.88 5.23 -15.25
C PRO A 85 4.12 6.01 -16.32
N ALA A 86 3.03 6.68 -15.92
CA ALA A 86 2.09 7.42 -16.75
C ALA A 86 1.15 6.57 -17.65
N GLN A 87 1.33 5.28 -17.78
CA GLN A 87 0.36 4.40 -18.43
C GLN A 87 -0.77 4.00 -17.50
N GLN A 88 -1.97 3.81 -18.03
CA GLN A 88 -3.19 3.53 -17.27
C GLN A 88 -3.45 2.06 -17.04
N GLU A 89 -2.99 1.24 -17.98
CA GLU A 89 -3.10 -0.21 -17.95
C GLU A 89 -1.72 -0.82 -17.68
N PRO A 90 -1.64 -1.99 -17.04
CA PRO A 90 -0.38 -2.67 -16.84
C PRO A 90 0.23 -3.13 -18.17
N ASP A 91 1.56 -3.01 -18.30
CA ASP A 91 2.29 -3.53 -19.46
C ASP A 91 2.25 -5.07 -19.50
N LYS A 92 2.26 -5.68 -18.31
CA LYS A 92 2.29 -7.13 -18.16
C LYS A 92 1.58 -7.54 -16.88
N VAL A 93 0.84 -8.63 -16.97
CA VAL A 93 0.27 -9.33 -15.83
C VAL A 93 0.98 -10.67 -15.70
N LEU A 94 1.36 -11.04 -14.48
CA LEU A 94 1.94 -12.33 -14.14
C LEU A 94 0.91 -13.11 -13.33
N ASP A 95 0.49 -14.24 -13.89
CA ASP A 95 -0.52 -15.12 -13.33
C ASP A 95 0.09 -16.46 -12.90
N GLY A 96 -0.48 -17.07 -11.89
CA GLY A 96 -0.07 -18.40 -11.45
C GLY A 96 -0.26 -18.67 -9.96
N HIS A 97 -0.23 -17.67 -9.08
CA HIS A 97 -0.61 -17.90 -7.69
C HIS A 97 -2.09 -18.26 -7.56
N ALA A 98 -2.39 -19.17 -6.62
CA ALA A 98 -3.74 -19.62 -6.32
C ALA A 98 -4.35 -18.97 -5.08
N GLY A 99 -3.66 -17.98 -4.51
CA GLY A 99 -4.10 -17.25 -3.32
C GLY A 99 -3.48 -15.86 -3.22
N PRO A 100 -3.95 -15.05 -2.26
CA PRO A 100 -3.47 -13.69 -2.06
C PRO A 100 -1.95 -13.58 -2.04
N ILE A 101 -1.39 -12.64 -2.78
CA ILE A 101 0.04 -12.32 -2.75
C ILE A 101 0.26 -11.33 -1.61
N ALA A 102 1.15 -11.67 -0.69
CA ALA A 102 1.40 -10.91 0.53
C ALA A 102 2.64 -10.02 0.44
N SER A 103 3.66 -10.42 -0.33
CA SER A 103 4.94 -9.72 -0.39
C SER A 103 5.61 -9.87 -1.77
N LEU A 104 6.36 -8.85 -2.15
CA LEU A 104 7.19 -8.79 -3.35
C LEU A 104 8.62 -8.40 -3.00
N ALA A 105 9.58 -8.97 -3.71
CA ALA A 105 10.99 -8.54 -3.68
C ALA A 105 11.60 -8.55 -5.08
N VAL A 106 12.47 -7.58 -5.37
CA VAL A 106 13.20 -7.50 -6.63
C VAL A 106 14.64 -7.94 -6.38
N SER A 107 15.18 -8.79 -7.24
CA SER A 107 16.58 -9.24 -7.12
C SER A 107 17.56 -8.07 -7.26
N PRO A 108 18.75 -8.16 -6.62
CA PRO A 108 19.76 -7.09 -6.68
C PRO A 108 20.23 -6.74 -8.08
N ASP A 109 20.19 -7.67 -9.02
CA ASP A 109 20.48 -7.42 -10.44
C ASP A 109 19.29 -6.84 -11.22
N GLY A 110 18.08 -6.87 -10.63
CA GLY A 110 16.85 -6.43 -11.27
C GLY A 110 16.28 -7.40 -12.31
N ALA A 111 16.79 -8.62 -12.40
CA ALA A 111 16.39 -9.58 -13.42
C ALA A 111 15.24 -10.50 -12.98
N THR A 112 15.00 -10.63 -11.68
CA THR A 112 14.00 -11.53 -11.12
C THR A 112 13.11 -10.80 -10.10
N LEU A 113 11.82 -11.06 -10.15
CA LEU A 113 10.87 -10.70 -9.11
C LEU A 113 10.55 -11.95 -8.29
N ALA A 114 10.54 -11.85 -6.98
CA ALA A 114 10.02 -12.87 -6.08
C ALA A 114 8.68 -12.43 -5.50
N SER A 115 7.74 -13.35 -5.38
CA SER A 115 6.45 -13.15 -4.72
C SER A 115 6.20 -14.22 -3.69
N ALA A 116 5.65 -13.83 -2.53
CA ALA A 116 5.19 -14.74 -1.48
C ALA A 116 3.67 -14.72 -1.41
N SER A 117 3.04 -15.89 -1.30
CA SER A 117 1.59 -16.01 -1.34
C SER A 117 1.01 -16.90 -0.24
N TRP A 118 -0.25 -16.66 0.06
CA TRP A 118 -1.05 -17.50 0.95
C TRP A 118 -1.42 -18.85 0.33
N ASP A 119 -1.08 -19.07 -0.95
CA ASP A 119 -1.09 -20.40 -1.55
C ASP A 119 0.06 -21.31 -1.07
N ARG A 120 0.87 -20.84 -0.11
CA ARG A 120 2.00 -21.52 0.53
C ARG A 120 3.25 -21.64 -0.35
N THR A 121 3.29 -20.90 -1.46
CA THR A 121 4.44 -20.90 -2.38
C THR A 121 5.15 -19.55 -2.40
N VAL A 122 6.43 -19.60 -2.78
CA VAL A 122 7.17 -18.45 -3.30
C VAL A 122 7.39 -18.68 -4.78
N ARG A 123 7.18 -17.67 -5.61
CA ARG A 123 7.46 -17.74 -7.05
C ARG A 123 8.53 -16.77 -7.45
N LEU A 124 9.43 -17.24 -8.34
CA LEU A 124 10.49 -16.44 -8.94
C LEU A 124 10.13 -16.21 -10.40
N TRP A 125 9.92 -14.96 -10.77
CA TRP A 125 9.48 -14.53 -12.09
C TRP A 125 10.65 -13.88 -12.85
N PRO A 126 11.18 -14.50 -13.91
CA PRO A 126 12.19 -13.84 -14.77
C PRO A 126 11.54 -12.63 -15.47
N LEU A 127 12.09 -11.42 -15.23
CA LEU A 127 11.54 -10.19 -15.80
C LEU A 127 11.88 -10.02 -17.29
N ASN A 128 12.90 -10.71 -17.77
CA ASN A 128 13.32 -10.72 -19.18
C ASN A 128 12.65 -11.83 -20.00
N GLY A 129 11.64 -12.52 -19.41
CA GLY A 129 10.94 -13.63 -20.05
C GLY A 129 11.42 -14.99 -19.54
N GLY A 130 10.58 -16.02 -19.75
CA GLY A 130 10.78 -17.38 -19.25
C GLY A 130 9.72 -17.79 -18.24
N GLU A 131 9.71 -19.09 -17.93
CA GLU A 131 8.74 -19.67 -16.98
C GLU A 131 9.12 -19.33 -15.53
N PRO A 132 8.12 -19.07 -14.67
CA PRO A 132 8.36 -18.84 -13.26
C PRO A 132 8.80 -20.15 -12.58
N ARG A 133 9.77 -20.04 -11.66
CA ARG A 133 10.12 -21.13 -10.77
C ARG A 133 9.25 -21.05 -9.52
N VAL A 134 8.61 -22.17 -9.15
CA VAL A 134 7.82 -22.30 -7.93
C VAL A 134 8.68 -22.94 -6.84
N LEU A 135 8.71 -22.33 -5.66
CA LEU A 135 9.36 -22.82 -4.46
C LEU A 135 8.26 -23.30 -3.49
N GLU A 136 8.17 -24.59 -3.34
CA GLU A 136 7.16 -25.27 -2.51
C GLU A 136 7.79 -25.81 -1.22
N GLY A 137 7.00 -25.95 -0.15
CA GLY A 137 7.46 -26.56 1.09
C GLY A 137 6.94 -25.87 2.35
N ASN A 138 6.41 -24.64 2.26
CA ASN A 138 5.78 -24.00 3.42
C ASN A 138 4.46 -24.71 3.76
N ALA A 139 4.25 -24.97 5.07
CA ALA A 139 3.04 -25.64 5.55
C ALA A 139 1.82 -24.70 5.64
N GLN A 140 2.06 -23.39 5.74
CA GLN A 140 1.04 -22.35 5.83
C GLN A 140 1.38 -21.14 4.93
N ASN A 141 0.59 -20.08 5.04
CA ASN A 141 0.74 -18.84 4.30
C ASN A 141 2.16 -18.30 4.35
N VAL A 142 2.71 -17.86 3.21
CA VAL A 142 3.98 -17.16 3.15
C VAL A 142 3.69 -15.67 3.14
N ASN A 143 4.14 -14.97 4.20
CA ASN A 143 3.81 -13.56 4.42
C ASN A 143 4.92 -12.60 3.97
N GLY A 144 6.16 -13.08 3.86
CA GLY A 144 7.30 -12.25 3.50
C GLY A 144 8.29 -12.95 2.59
N VAL A 145 8.92 -12.17 1.71
CA VAL A 145 10.01 -12.62 0.84
C VAL A 145 11.04 -11.51 0.69
N ALA A 146 12.32 -11.87 0.67
CA ALA A 146 13.44 -10.97 0.40
C ALA A 146 14.57 -11.71 -0.34
N PHE A 147 15.39 -10.97 -1.11
CA PHE A 147 16.61 -11.50 -1.69
C PHE A 147 17.80 -11.28 -0.77
N SER A 148 18.77 -12.19 -0.80
CA SER A 148 20.10 -11.91 -0.27
C SER A 148 20.80 -10.82 -1.10
N PRO A 149 21.69 -9.99 -0.52
CA PRO A 149 22.33 -8.87 -1.22
C PRO A 149 23.20 -9.32 -2.41
N ASP A 150 23.73 -10.53 -2.35
CA ASP A 150 24.52 -11.14 -3.45
C ASP A 150 23.65 -11.77 -4.54
N GLY A 151 22.32 -11.74 -4.37
CA GLY A 151 21.36 -12.31 -5.31
C GLY A 151 21.38 -13.83 -5.42
N LYS A 152 22.06 -14.55 -4.52
CA LYS A 152 22.17 -16.01 -4.62
C LYS A 152 21.05 -16.76 -3.95
N ASN A 153 20.38 -16.14 -2.99
CA ASN A 153 19.31 -16.75 -2.22
C ASN A 153 18.06 -15.87 -2.17
N VAL A 154 16.91 -16.53 -2.02
CA VAL A 154 15.67 -15.93 -1.59
C VAL A 154 15.37 -16.41 -0.18
N VAL A 155 14.91 -15.51 0.68
CA VAL A 155 14.48 -15.80 2.05
C VAL A 155 12.98 -15.61 2.14
N SER A 156 12.26 -16.57 2.68
CA SER A 156 10.83 -16.46 2.94
C SER A 156 10.50 -16.61 4.40
N ALA A 157 9.43 -15.93 4.84
CA ALA A 157 8.88 -16.01 6.19
C ALA A 157 7.43 -16.50 6.14
N GLY A 158 7.17 -17.61 6.83
CA GLY A 158 5.88 -18.30 6.82
C GLY A 158 5.10 -18.16 8.13
N TYR A 159 3.78 -18.24 8.02
CA TYR A 159 2.90 -18.34 9.18
C TYR A 159 3.07 -19.70 9.91
N ASP A 160 3.75 -20.67 9.28
CA ASP A 160 4.21 -21.94 9.85
C ASP A 160 5.42 -21.78 10.80
N ALA A 161 5.77 -20.55 11.14
CA ALA A 161 6.90 -20.19 12.00
C ALA A 161 8.28 -20.55 11.41
N THR A 162 8.39 -20.70 10.08
CA THR A 162 9.66 -21.00 9.43
C THR A 162 10.24 -19.82 8.69
N ILE A 163 11.58 -19.68 8.77
CA ILE A 163 12.38 -18.99 7.77
C ILE A 163 12.93 -20.07 6.84
N ARG A 164 12.77 -19.86 5.54
CA ARG A 164 13.37 -20.71 4.52
C ARG A 164 14.32 -19.90 3.65
N ILE A 165 15.52 -20.44 3.43
CA ILE A 165 16.54 -19.86 2.57
C ILE A 165 16.65 -20.75 1.34
N TRP A 166 16.30 -20.21 0.19
CA TRP A 166 16.20 -20.92 -1.07
C TRP A 166 17.33 -20.50 -2.00
N PRO A 167 18.29 -21.37 -2.32
CA PRO A 167 19.28 -21.09 -3.37
C PRO A 167 18.62 -20.88 -4.74
N ILE A 168 19.00 -19.80 -5.45
CA ILE A 168 18.40 -19.50 -6.75
C ILE A 168 18.91 -20.45 -7.82
N LYS A 169 20.18 -20.83 -7.78
CA LYS A 169 20.75 -21.73 -8.81
C LYS A 169 20.59 -23.20 -8.42
N ASN A 170 21.49 -23.73 -7.64
CA ASN A 170 21.51 -25.13 -7.23
C ASN A 170 21.73 -25.21 -5.72
N GLY A 171 21.09 -26.16 -5.05
CA GLY A 171 21.22 -26.39 -3.62
C GLY A 171 19.89 -26.75 -2.97
N GLY A 172 19.97 -27.41 -1.82
CA GLY A 172 18.80 -27.64 -0.96
C GLY A 172 18.44 -26.40 -0.16
N GLU A 173 17.16 -26.24 0.15
CA GLU A 173 16.71 -25.20 1.05
C GLU A 173 17.26 -25.39 2.47
N ILE A 174 17.45 -24.28 3.16
CA ILE A 174 17.74 -24.27 4.60
C ILE A 174 16.46 -23.84 5.32
N ILE A 175 16.03 -24.63 6.30
CA ILE A 175 14.83 -24.36 7.09
C ILE A 175 15.25 -24.03 8.52
N ARG A 176 14.68 -22.97 9.08
CA ARG A 176 14.86 -22.58 10.48
C ARG A 176 13.49 -22.31 11.11
N ASN A 177 13.25 -23.01 12.23
CA ASN A 177 12.04 -22.77 13.01
C ASN A 177 12.27 -21.65 14.02
N LEU A 178 11.31 -20.73 14.09
CA LEU A 178 11.23 -19.69 15.11
C LEU A 178 10.02 -19.98 16.03
N PRO A 179 10.00 -19.42 17.25
CA PRO A 179 8.99 -19.79 18.23
C PRO A 179 7.60 -19.18 17.99
N THR A 180 7.38 -18.53 16.85
CA THR A 180 6.15 -17.80 16.54
C THR A 180 5.91 -17.74 15.04
N PRO A 181 4.64 -17.69 14.57
CA PRO A 181 4.33 -17.35 13.20
C PRO A 181 4.97 -16.04 12.75
N LEU A 182 5.43 -15.99 11.52
CA LEU A 182 6.14 -14.84 10.96
C LEU A 182 5.26 -14.04 10.02
N ASN A 183 5.32 -12.71 10.14
CA ASN A 183 4.54 -11.77 9.35
C ASN A 183 5.36 -11.04 8.29
N ALA A 184 6.67 -10.88 8.48
CA ALA A 184 7.54 -10.17 7.54
C ALA A 184 8.99 -10.64 7.65
N VAL A 185 9.75 -10.45 6.58
CA VAL A 185 11.19 -10.68 6.49
C VAL A 185 11.86 -9.60 5.68
N ALA A 186 13.06 -9.21 6.05
CA ALA A 186 13.97 -8.37 5.29
C ALA A 186 15.38 -8.94 5.39
N VAL A 187 16.26 -8.58 4.46
CA VAL A 187 17.68 -8.93 4.51
C VAL A 187 18.50 -7.65 4.46
N ALA A 188 19.41 -7.51 5.41
CA ALA A 188 20.29 -6.36 5.51
C ALA A 188 21.43 -6.42 4.48
N PRO A 189 22.11 -5.28 4.18
CA PRO A 189 23.18 -5.23 3.18
C PRO A 189 24.35 -6.19 3.41
N ASP A 190 24.59 -6.63 4.65
CA ASP A 190 25.61 -7.61 5.03
C ASP A 190 25.09 -9.07 5.00
N GLY A 191 23.83 -9.26 4.60
CA GLY A 191 23.21 -10.59 4.48
C GLY A 191 22.49 -11.06 5.75
N GLU A 192 22.52 -10.30 6.86
CA GLU A 192 21.75 -10.64 8.07
C GLU A 192 20.26 -10.63 7.77
N ILE A 193 19.59 -11.71 8.15
CA ILE A 193 18.15 -11.87 7.99
C ILE A 193 17.44 -11.26 9.21
N VAL A 194 16.43 -10.46 8.96
CA VAL A 194 15.59 -9.85 10.00
C VAL A 194 14.15 -10.33 9.79
N ALA A 195 13.56 -10.96 10.79
CA ALA A 195 12.20 -11.49 10.72
C ALA A 195 11.32 -10.92 11.83
N ALA A 196 10.05 -10.70 11.52
CA ALA A 196 9.07 -10.17 12.46
C ALA A 196 8.01 -11.20 12.82
N GLY A 197 7.78 -11.35 14.13
CA GLY A 197 6.91 -12.37 14.69
C GLY A 197 5.56 -11.86 15.18
N ALA A 198 4.58 -12.77 15.21
CA ALA A 198 3.26 -12.52 15.77
C ALA A 198 3.30 -12.26 17.29
N ASN A 199 4.39 -12.62 17.96
CA ASN A 199 4.62 -12.36 19.40
C ASN A 199 5.21 -10.96 19.68
N GLY A 200 5.34 -10.09 18.68
CA GLY A 200 5.86 -8.74 18.86
C GLY A 200 7.38 -8.62 18.85
N LYS A 201 8.10 -9.72 18.63
CA LYS A 201 9.56 -9.73 18.57
C LYS A 201 10.08 -9.61 17.14
N VAL A 202 11.27 -9.04 17.03
CA VAL A 202 12.11 -9.03 15.83
C VAL A 202 13.29 -9.95 16.07
N TYR A 203 13.50 -10.89 15.16
CA TYR A 203 14.56 -11.89 15.20
C TYR A 203 15.65 -11.52 14.21
N PHE A 204 16.91 -11.69 14.62
CA PHE A 204 18.09 -11.47 13.80
C PHE A 204 18.79 -12.80 13.58
N LEU A 205 19.03 -13.15 12.34
CA LEU A 205 19.65 -14.42 11.97
C LEU A 205 20.84 -14.15 11.03
N LEU A 206 21.88 -14.94 11.18
CA LEU A 206 23.00 -14.97 10.23
C LEU A 206 22.49 -15.38 8.82
N PRO A 207 23.27 -15.12 7.75
CA PRO A 207 22.91 -15.56 6.40
C PRO A 207 22.66 -17.08 6.28
N GLY A 208 23.24 -17.91 7.16
CA GLY A 208 22.99 -19.36 7.28
C GLY A 208 21.71 -19.71 8.06
N GLY A 209 21.01 -18.72 8.61
CA GLY A 209 19.76 -18.90 9.32
C GLY A 209 19.88 -19.12 10.82
N GLU A 210 21.09 -19.10 11.43
CA GLU A 210 21.26 -19.20 12.88
C GLU A 210 20.78 -17.91 13.53
N THR A 211 19.87 -18.02 14.51
CA THR A 211 19.39 -16.87 15.31
C THR A 211 20.49 -16.37 16.24
N VAL A 212 20.83 -15.10 16.14
CA VAL A 212 21.89 -14.45 16.95
C VAL A 212 21.31 -13.48 17.98
N ALA A 213 20.11 -12.98 17.77
CA ALA A 213 19.45 -12.09 18.72
C ALA A 213 17.94 -12.04 18.48
N GLU A 214 17.21 -11.63 19.52
CA GLU A 214 15.81 -11.23 19.45
C GLU A 214 15.61 -9.91 20.21
N VAL A 215 14.70 -9.07 19.73
CA VAL A 215 14.37 -7.79 20.35
C VAL A 215 12.85 -7.69 20.47
N GLU A 216 12.35 -7.38 21.64
CA GLU A 216 10.94 -7.05 21.83
C GLU A 216 10.67 -5.65 21.24
N ALA A 217 9.96 -5.61 20.13
CA ALA A 217 9.65 -4.38 19.39
C ALA A 217 8.26 -3.84 19.75
N SER A 218 7.34 -4.72 20.13
CA SER A 218 5.96 -4.35 20.43
C SER A 218 5.34 -5.39 21.37
N PRO A 219 4.45 -5.01 22.29
CA PRO A 219 3.65 -5.97 23.07
C PRO A 219 2.58 -6.69 22.25
N THR A 220 2.49 -6.38 20.96
CA THR A 220 1.50 -6.93 20.02
C THR A 220 2.20 -7.32 18.72
N PRO A 221 1.55 -8.11 17.83
CA PRO A 221 2.15 -8.54 16.58
C PRO A 221 2.84 -7.43 15.80
N VAL A 222 4.08 -7.67 15.38
CA VAL A 222 4.75 -6.87 14.35
C VAL A 222 4.30 -7.39 13.00
N ILE A 223 3.85 -6.49 12.13
CA ILE A 223 3.21 -6.84 10.84
C ILE A 223 3.98 -6.35 9.62
N ALA A 224 4.90 -5.42 9.78
CA ALA A 224 5.80 -4.99 8.72
C ALA A 224 7.15 -4.60 9.28
N ILE A 225 8.21 -4.84 8.50
CA ILE A 225 9.57 -4.43 8.81
C ILE A 225 10.25 -3.82 7.57
N ALA A 226 11.20 -2.93 7.83
CA ALA A 226 12.15 -2.44 6.83
C ALA A 226 13.52 -2.30 7.47
N VAL A 227 14.57 -2.57 6.69
CA VAL A 227 15.97 -2.28 7.06
C VAL A 227 16.38 -1.03 6.32
N SER A 228 17.11 -0.11 6.98
CA SER A 228 17.67 1.06 6.31
C SER A 228 18.69 0.65 5.25
N PRO A 229 18.83 1.41 4.15
CA PRO A 229 19.75 1.06 3.06
C PRO A 229 21.21 0.86 3.49
N ASP A 230 21.66 1.59 4.52
CA ASP A 230 22.99 1.42 5.13
C ASP A 230 23.07 0.26 6.13
N GLY A 231 21.95 -0.39 6.43
CA GLY A 231 21.85 -1.51 7.35
C GLY A 231 21.93 -1.15 8.83
N ASN A 232 21.91 0.12 9.22
CA ASN A 232 22.08 0.51 10.62
C ASN A 232 20.82 0.35 11.45
N PHE A 233 19.64 0.52 10.85
CA PHE A 233 18.35 0.50 11.54
C PHE A 233 17.37 -0.51 10.97
N VAL A 234 16.52 -1.02 11.87
CA VAL A 234 15.33 -1.80 11.55
C VAL A 234 14.12 -1.03 12.06
N ALA A 235 13.17 -0.75 11.18
CA ALA A 235 11.85 -0.26 11.56
C ALA A 235 10.86 -1.44 11.62
N ALA A 236 10.16 -1.59 12.74
CA ALA A 236 9.21 -2.67 13.00
C ALA A 236 7.85 -2.09 13.37
N ALA A 237 6.85 -2.26 12.51
CA ALA A 237 5.52 -1.70 12.67
C ALA A 237 4.56 -2.67 13.34
N GLY A 238 3.89 -2.21 14.40
CA GLY A 238 2.96 -2.98 15.20
C GLY A 238 1.49 -2.69 14.89
N ILE A 239 0.64 -3.64 15.22
CA ILE A 239 -0.81 -3.56 15.01
C ILE A 239 -1.49 -2.48 15.87
N ARG A 240 -0.83 -1.94 16.89
CA ARG A 240 -1.35 -0.85 17.73
C ARG A 240 -0.83 0.54 17.34
N GLY A 241 -0.23 0.68 16.17
CA GLY A 241 0.13 1.98 15.61
C GLY A 241 1.48 2.55 16.03
N SER A 242 2.29 1.78 16.75
CA SER A 242 3.68 2.13 17.05
C SER A 242 4.63 1.53 16.01
N VAL A 243 5.72 2.23 15.74
CA VAL A 243 6.85 1.72 14.96
C VAL A 243 8.09 1.77 15.84
N ALA A 244 8.64 0.62 16.16
CA ALA A 244 9.91 0.50 16.85
C ALA A 244 11.06 0.71 15.85
N VAL A 245 11.97 1.61 16.15
CA VAL A 245 13.24 1.79 15.42
C VAL A 245 14.33 1.16 16.27
N ILE A 246 14.93 0.09 15.76
CA ILE A 246 15.94 -0.72 16.45
C ILE A 246 17.29 -0.41 15.79
N GLU A 247 18.28 -0.06 16.60
CA GLU A 247 19.67 0.00 16.15
C GLU A 247 20.21 -1.42 15.96
N ARG A 248 20.53 -1.78 14.72
CA ARG A 248 20.86 -3.16 14.37
C ARG A 248 22.15 -3.65 15.05
N LYS A 249 23.18 -2.82 15.12
CA LYS A 249 24.48 -3.17 15.71
C LYS A 249 24.40 -3.49 17.20
N THR A 250 23.64 -2.71 17.95
CA THR A 250 23.52 -2.85 19.41
C THR A 250 22.35 -3.71 19.85
N ARG A 251 21.43 -4.04 18.93
CA ARG A 251 20.17 -4.75 19.21
C ARG A 251 19.28 -4.02 20.22
N LYS A 252 19.37 -2.69 20.26
CA LYS A 252 18.60 -1.88 21.19
C LYS A 252 17.51 -1.09 20.47
N LEU A 253 16.40 -0.95 21.16
CA LEU A 253 15.35 -0.01 20.75
C LEU A 253 15.91 1.41 20.85
N ALA A 254 16.08 2.05 19.70
CA ALA A 254 16.56 3.41 19.62
C ALA A 254 15.41 4.41 19.84
N ARG A 255 14.26 4.17 19.21
CA ARG A 255 13.08 5.06 19.24
C ARG A 255 11.80 4.26 19.07
N THR A 256 10.69 4.87 19.49
CA THR A 256 9.34 4.43 19.16
C THR A 256 8.60 5.59 18.53
N LEU A 257 8.20 5.42 17.28
CA LEU A 257 7.34 6.38 16.58
C LEU A 257 5.90 6.09 16.98
N VAL A 258 5.22 7.07 17.54
CA VAL A 258 3.84 6.90 18.02
C VAL A 258 2.88 7.57 17.05
N GLY A 259 2.09 6.77 16.38
CA GLY A 259 1.01 7.22 15.49
C GLY A 259 -0.32 7.37 16.24
N PRO A 260 -1.43 7.50 15.51
CA PRO A 260 -2.77 7.76 16.08
C PRO A 260 -3.40 6.52 16.77
N GLY A 261 -2.62 5.50 17.11
CA GLY A 261 -3.13 4.29 17.78
C GLY A 261 -3.80 3.26 16.87
N LEU A 262 -3.81 3.49 15.56
CA LEU A 262 -4.35 2.56 14.57
C LEU A 262 -3.21 1.76 13.91
N PRO A 263 -3.46 0.52 13.43
CA PRO A 263 -2.44 -0.32 12.83
C PRO A 263 -1.60 0.39 11.77
N VAL A 264 -0.27 0.24 11.84
CA VAL A 264 0.67 0.62 10.79
C VAL A 264 0.99 -0.65 9.98
N TRP A 265 0.50 -0.70 8.75
CA TRP A 265 0.57 -1.88 7.88
C TRP A 265 1.84 -1.94 7.04
N SER A 266 2.50 -0.82 6.84
CA SER A 266 3.68 -0.72 5.98
C SER A 266 4.66 0.32 6.44
N VAL A 267 5.95 0.03 6.23
CA VAL A 267 7.08 0.91 6.51
C VAL A 267 8.09 0.83 5.37
N ALA A 268 8.74 1.95 5.04
CA ALA A 268 9.81 1.99 4.04
C ALA A 268 10.81 3.10 4.36
N PHE A 269 12.10 2.78 4.35
CA PHE A 269 13.16 3.78 4.48
C PHE A 269 13.42 4.49 3.16
N PHE A 270 13.74 5.78 3.24
CA PHE A 270 14.31 6.53 2.13
C PHE A 270 15.77 6.15 1.89
N PRO A 271 16.30 6.45 0.68
CA PRO A 271 17.72 6.27 0.37
C PRO A 271 18.66 7.09 1.26
N ASP A 272 18.16 8.11 1.97
CA ASP A 272 18.91 8.94 2.90
C ASP A 272 19.24 8.26 4.24
N ASN A 273 18.77 7.02 4.45
CA ASN A 273 18.93 6.23 5.68
C ASN A 273 18.28 6.82 6.94
N ARG A 274 17.63 7.96 6.82
CA ARG A 274 17.09 8.74 7.93
C ARG A 274 15.59 8.91 7.88
N THR A 275 15.04 9.14 6.70
CA THR A 275 13.60 9.33 6.54
C THR A 275 12.88 8.00 6.43
N LEU A 276 11.78 7.84 7.15
CA LEU A 276 10.91 6.67 7.12
C LEU A 276 9.51 7.07 6.67
N LEU A 277 8.92 6.32 5.73
CA LEU A 277 7.49 6.36 5.45
C LEU A 277 6.76 5.30 6.27
N THR A 278 5.57 5.65 6.75
CA THR A 278 4.63 4.71 7.36
C THR A 278 3.27 4.83 6.72
N GLY A 279 2.62 3.71 6.45
CA GLY A 279 1.25 3.64 5.95
C GLY A 279 0.37 2.85 6.91
N GLY A 280 -0.83 3.34 7.18
CA GLY A 280 -1.66 2.78 8.25
C GLY A 280 -3.14 2.64 7.94
N ALA A 281 -3.86 2.11 8.94
CA ALA A 281 -5.29 1.89 8.90
C ALA A 281 -6.10 3.20 8.81
N ASP A 282 -5.50 4.31 9.16
CA ASP A 282 -6.07 5.65 9.03
C ASP A 282 -6.00 6.22 7.60
N ARG A 283 -5.55 5.43 6.62
CA ARG A 283 -5.45 5.79 5.20
C ARG A 283 -4.40 6.85 4.87
N MET A 284 -3.50 7.13 5.84
CA MET A 284 -2.48 8.17 5.73
C MET A 284 -1.11 7.56 5.48
N ILE A 285 -0.29 8.28 4.72
CA ILE A 285 1.14 8.02 4.65
C ILE A 285 1.86 9.18 5.33
N ARG A 286 2.73 8.87 6.31
CA ARG A 286 3.47 9.83 7.11
C ARG A 286 4.95 9.69 6.92
N ARG A 287 5.67 10.81 7.04
CA ARG A 287 7.13 10.85 7.07
C ARG A 287 7.60 11.06 8.50
N TRP A 288 8.68 10.38 8.84
CA TRP A 288 9.32 10.45 10.14
C TRP A 288 10.82 10.56 9.97
N ASP A 289 11.46 11.29 10.86
CA ASP A 289 12.90 11.22 11.07
C ASP A 289 13.19 10.03 12.00
N ALA A 290 13.78 8.96 11.46
CA ALA A 290 14.07 7.75 12.23
C ALA A 290 15.13 7.97 13.33
N SER A 291 15.95 9.03 13.22
CA SER A 291 17.01 9.35 14.20
C SER A 291 16.48 10.09 15.41
N SER A 292 15.57 11.05 15.24
CA SER A 292 14.95 11.81 16.33
C SER A 292 13.65 11.19 16.81
N GLY A 293 12.92 10.52 15.91
CA GLY A 293 11.55 10.02 16.14
C GLY A 293 10.48 11.06 15.83
N ASP A 294 10.87 12.24 15.36
CA ASP A 294 9.93 13.30 15.07
C ASP A 294 9.25 13.12 13.71
N PRO A 295 7.98 13.51 13.60
CA PRO A 295 7.32 13.58 12.31
C PRO A 295 7.94 14.72 11.47
N ILE A 296 8.18 14.45 10.19
CA ILE A 296 8.63 15.46 9.23
C ILE A 296 7.41 16.18 8.67
N GLY A 297 7.23 17.45 9.07
CA GLY A 297 6.14 18.35 8.70
C GLY A 297 4.94 18.28 9.64
N ALA A 298 3.87 19.02 9.34
CA ALA A 298 2.70 19.10 10.20
C ALA A 298 1.98 17.74 10.30
N VAL A 299 2.03 17.12 11.45
CA VAL A 299 1.24 15.91 11.76
C VAL A 299 -0.05 16.36 12.41
N VAL A 300 -1.16 16.12 11.74
CA VAL A 300 -2.45 16.19 12.40
C VAL A 300 -2.56 14.94 13.29
N VAL A 301 -2.22 15.10 14.56
CA VAL A 301 -2.47 14.10 15.61
C VAL A 301 -3.90 14.35 16.09
N GLY A 302 -4.86 13.71 15.45
CA GLY A 302 -6.27 13.81 15.77
C GLY A 302 -7.06 12.86 14.88
N THR A 303 -8.25 12.49 15.29
CA THR A 303 -9.22 11.93 14.33
C THR A 303 -9.28 12.88 13.15
N PRO A 304 -9.15 12.40 11.90
CA PRO A 304 -9.29 13.25 10.74
C PRO A 304 -10.58 14.06 10.90
N GLU A 305 -10.52 15.38 10.67
CA GLU A 305 -11.74 16.18 10.64
C GLU A 305 -12.74 15.46 9.73
N ASP A 306 -13.94 15.26 10.23
CA ASP A 306 -15.00 14.65 9.45
C ASP A 306 -15.23 15.54 8.21
N PRO A 307 -14.95 15.07 6.98
CA PRO A 307 -15.14 15.88 5.77
C PRO A 307 -16.59 16.36 5.60
N LEU A 308 -17.50 15.76 6.36
CA LEU A 308 -18.91 16.07 6.36
C LEU A 308 -19.35 16.88 7.60
N ALA A 309 -18.42 17.32 8.46
CA ALA A 309 -18.75 18.09 9.67
C ALA A 309 -19.59 19.34 9.38
N ALA A 310 -19.33 20.03 8.26
CA ALA A 310 -20.10 21.18 7.81
C ALA A 310 -21.55 20.83 7.41
N PHE A 311 -21.86 19.53 7.26
CA PHE A 311 -23.17 19.01 6.86
C PHE A 311 -23.78 18.11 7.94
N ALA A 312 -23.42 18.35 9.21
CA ALA A 312 -23.97 17.58 10.33
C ALA A 312 -25.51 17.67 10.35
N GLY A 313 -26.17 16.51 10.44
CA GLY A 313 -27.65 16.41 10.40
C GLY A 313 -28.25 16.40 9.00
N ASP A 314 -27.49 16.51 7.93
CA ASP A 314 -27.97 16.35 6.56
C ASP A 314 -28.04 14.84 6.22
N HIS A 315 -29.24 14.32 5.96
CA HIS A 315 -29.47 12.91 5.67
C HIS A 315 -28.67 12.44 4.44
N GLY A 316 -28.58 13.26 3.38
CA GLY A 316 -27.80 12.96 2.20
C GLY A 316 -26.29 12.88 2.48
N ALA A 317 -25.79 13.70 3.41
CA ALA A 317 -24.41 13.61 3.88
C ALA A 317 -24.16 12.29 4.63
N GLU A 318 -25.09 11.80 5.42
CA GLU A 318 -24.98 10.51 6.09
C GLU A 318 -24.97 9.35 5.08
N VAL A 319 -25.81 9.40 4.05
CA VAL A 319 -25.79 8.44 2.95
C VAL A 319 -24.46 8.49 2.18
N PHE A 320 -23.91 9.70 1.98
CA PHE A 320 -22.63 9.91 1.29
C PHE A 320 -21.41 9.48 2.12
N ARG A 321 -21.55 9.19 3.40
CA ARG A 321 -20.43 8.94 4.35
C ARG A 321 -19.45 7.88 3.88
N ALA A 322 -19.90 6.82 3.23
CA ALA A 322 -19.04 5.80 2.66
C ALA A 322 -18.21 6.31 1.46
N CYS A 323 -18.74 7.28 0.72
CA CYS A 323 -18.15 7.80 -0.53
C CYS A 323 -16.96 8.73 -0.28
N VAL A 324 -16.90 9.40 0.89
CA VAL A 324 -15.76 10.29 1.24
C VAL A 324 -14.44 9.57 1.35
N ALA A 325 -14.49 8.24 1.48
CA ALA A 325 -13.30 7.39 1.46
C ALA A 325 -12.52 7.56 0.14
N CYS A 326 -13.23 7.63 -0.98
CA CYS A 326 -12.65 7.65 -2.32
C CYS A 326 -12.83 8.97 -3.06
N HIS A 327 -13.77 9.83 -2.66
CA HIS A 327 -14.10 11.06 -3.36
C HIS A 327 -13.92 12.29 -2.46
N THR A 328 -13.60 13.42 -3.08
CA THR A 328 -13.62 14.75 -2.45
C THR A 328 -14.79 15.57 -2.98
N LEU A 329 -15.25 16.55 -2.21
CA LEU A 329 -16.32 17.46 -2.58
C LEU A 329 -15.79 18.83 -3.05
N SER A 330 -14.57 19.18 -2.66
CA SER A 330 -13.90 20.43 -2.99
C SER A 330 -12.83 20.22 -4.08
N PRO A 331 -12.65 21.17 -5.01
CA PRO A 331 -11.58 21.12 -5.99
C PRO A 331 -10.18 21.23 -5.35
N ASP A 332 -10.07 21.94 -4.23
CA ASP A 332 -8.79 22.20 -3.54
C ASP A 332 -8.23 20.93 -2.87
N GLU A 333 -9.09 19.96 -2.56
CA GLU A 333 -8.66 18.67 -2.02
C GLU A 333 -8.12 17.70 -3.08
N GLY A 334 -8.30 18.01 -4.36
CA GLY A 334 -7.87 17.18 -5.47
C GLY A 334 -8.59 15.84 -5.60
N ASN A 335 -7.96 14.89 -6.29
CA ASN A 335 -8.47 13.54 -6.49
C ASN A 335 -7.95 12.60 -5.40
N LYS A 336 -8.79 11.64 -5.00
CA LYS A 336 -8.43 10.46 -4.20
C LYS A 336 -8.37 9.21 -5.09
N ALA A 337 -8.65 8.04 -4.56
CA ALA A 337 -8.85 6.81 -5.35
C ALA A 337 -9.99 7.00 -6.39
N GLY A 338 -11.01 7.79 -6.07
CA GLY A 338 -12.01 8.31 -7.00
C GLY A 338 -11.71 9.75 -7.43
N PRO A 339 -12.34 10.23 -8.51
CA PRO A 339 -12.25 11.63 -8.92
C PRO A 339 -12.91 12.56 -7.92
N THR A 340 -12.48 13.82 -7.87
CA THR A 340 -13.26 14.83 -7.15
C THR A 340 -14.65 14.97 -7.77
N LEU A 341 -15.65 15.08 -6.90
CA LEU A 341 -17.05 15.31 -7.31
C LEU A 341 -17.39 16.79 -7.45
N SER A 342 -16.45 17.70 -7.16
CA SER A 342 -16.65 19.13 -7.39
C SER A 342 -17.12 19.38 -8.82
N GLY A 343 -18.28 20.04 -8.99
CA GLY A 343 -18.89 20.30 -10.30
C GLY A 343 -19.24 19.03 -11.06
N VAL A 344 -19.66 17.96 -10.41
CA VAL A 344 -19.98 16.69 -11.05
C VAL A 344 -21.21 16.80 -11.96
N PHE A 345 -22.25 17.52 -11.56
CA PHE A 345 -23.45 17.63 -12.36
C PHE A 345 -23.22 18.47 -13.63
N GLY A 346 -23.74 17.99 -14.74
CA GLY A 346 -23.50 18.53 -16.08
C GLY A 346 -22.20 18.06 -16.73
N ARG A 347 -21.33 17.36 -15.99
CA ARG A 347 -20.07 16.85 -16.52
C ARG A 347 -20.27 15.49 -17.19
N ARG A 348 -19.71 15.32 -18.39
CA ARG A 348 -19.66 14.03 -19.05
C ARG A 348 -18.74 13.07 -18.29
N ILE A 349 -19.11 11.79 -18.25
CA ILE A 349 -18.29 10.74 -17.64
C ILE A 349 -16.87 10.75 -18.22
N ALA A 350 -15.88 10.46 -17.39
CA ALA A 350 -14.47 10.31 -17.74
C ALA A 350 -13.82 11.57 -18.39
N THR A 351 -14.35 12.78 -18.14
CA THR A 351 -13.81 14.02 -18.71
C THR A 351 -13.15 14.96 -17.70
N LEU A 352 -13.08 14.58 -16.41
CA LEU A 352 -12.41 15.42 -15.40
C LEU A 352 -10.91 15.54 -15.70
N PRO A 353 -10.37 16.76 -15.90
CA PRO A 353 -8.93 16.96 -16.08
C PRO A 353 -8.13 16.48 -14.87
N GLY A 354 -6.94 15.90 -15.12
CA GLY A 354 -6.03 15.45 -14.06
C GLY A 354 -6.45 14.17 -13.33
N TYR A 355 -7.53 13.50 -13.76
CA TYR A 355 -7.91 12.18 -13.27
C TYR A 355 -7.88 11.13 -14.39
N ASN A 356 -7.29 9.99 -14.10
CA ASN A 356 -7.03 8.95 -15.06
C ASN A 356 -8.14 7.89 -15.06
N PHE A 357 -9.10 8.03 -15.96
CA PHE A 357 -10.21 7.09 -16.10
C PHE A 357 -9.83 5.87 -16.94
N SER A 358 -10.45 4.73 -16.67
CA SER A 358 -10.28 3.53 -17.50
C SER A 358 -10.73 3.76 -18.95
N PRO A 359 -10.13 3.06 -19.92
CA PRO A 359 -10.57 3.15 -21.33
C PRO A 359 -12.04 2.79 -21.51
N ALA A 360 -12.58 1.88 -20.68
CA ALA A 360 -13.98 1.48 -20.72
C ALA A 360 -14.90 2.67 -20.38
N LEU A 361 -14.60 3.41 -19.31
CA LEU A 361 -15.39 4.56 -18.91
C LEU A 361 -15.36 5.70 -19.95
N LYS A 362 -14.23 5.87 -20.66
CA LYS A 362 -14.08 6.89 -21.72
C LYS A 362 -14.96 6.63 -22.96
N LYS A 363 -15.43 5.38 -23.12
CA LYS A 363 -16.32 4.97 -24.22
C LYS A 363 -17.80 5.16 -23.89
N LEU A 364 -18.14 5.42 -22.63
CA LEU A 364 -19.53 5.59 -22.21
C LEU A 364 -20.02 7.01 -22.56
N ASP A 365 -21.29 7.09 -22.93
CA ASP A 365 -21.97 8.36 -23.22
C ASP A 365 -22.96 8.69 -22.09
N ILE A 366 -22.42 9.08 -20.95
CA ILE A 366 -23.19 9.44 -19.75
C ILE A 366 -22.84 10.87 -19.37
N VAL A 367 -23.85 11.70 -19.16
CA VAL A 367 -23.71 12.99 -18.48
C VAL A 367 -24.25 12.82 -17.06
N TRP A 368 -23.46 13.25 -16.08
CA TRP A 368 -23.87 13.16 -14.69
C TRP A 368 -24.98 14.18 -14.40
N THR A 369 -26.17 13.67 -14.13
CA THR A 369 -27.34 14.42 -13.70
C THR A 369 -27.88 13.82 -12.41
N PRO A 370 -28.79 14.47 -11.69
CA PRO A 370 -29.50 13.86 -10.57
C PRO A 370 -30.03 12.47 -10.87
N GLU A 371 -30.63 12.28 -12.04
CA GLU A 371 -31.24 11.03 -12.49
C GLU A 371 -30.18 9.94 -12.74
N THR A 372 -29.08 10.30 -13.45
CA THR A 372 -28.02 9.33 -13.79
C THR A 372 -27.23 8.91 -12.55
N VAL A 373 -27.03 9.80 -11.58
CA VAL A 373 -26.43 9.45 -10.28
C VAL A 373 -27.36 8.57 -9.45
N SER A 374 -28.66 8.89 -9.40
CA SER A 374 -29.64 8.03 -8.74
C SER A 374 -29.66 6.64 -9.37
N LYS A 375 -29.64 6.55 -10.71
CA LYS A 375 -29.64 5.27 -11.45
C LYS A 375 -28.37 4.46 -11.20
N LEU A 376 -27.20 5.11 -11.11
CA LEU A 376 -25.94 4.46 -10.75
C LEU A 376 -26.07 3.68 -9.44
N PHE A 377 -26.67 4.27 -8.42
CA PHE A 377 -26.83 3.64 -7.11
C PHE A 377 -28.08 2.73 -7.00
N GLU A 378 -28.99 2.81 -7.94
CA GLU A 378 -30.12 1.89 -8.03
C GLU A 378 -29.69 0.50 -8.55
N VAL A 379 -28.90 0.48 -9.62
CA VAL A 379 -28.53 -0.78 -10.33
C VAL A 379 -27.10 -1.23 -10.02
N GLY A 380 -26.29 -0.38 -9.39
CA GLY A 380 -24.90 -0.64 -9.03
C GLY A 380 -23.88 -0.17 -10.07
N PRO A 381 -22.68 0.25 -9.60
CA PRO A 381 -21.62 0.78 -10.45
C PRO A 381 -21.16 -0.17 -11.54
N ALA A 382 -21.00 -1.46 -11.27
CA ALA A 382 -20.55 -2.42 -12.27
C ALA A 382 -21.55 -2.58 -13.43
N HIS A 383 -22.84 -2.42 -13.15
CA HIS A 383 -23.93 -2.52 -14.15
C HIS A 383 -24.10 -1.23 -14.94
N TYR A 384 -24.09 -0.07 -14.24
CA TYR A 384 -24.36 1.22 -14.85
C TYR A 384 -23.16 1.79 -15.59
N THR A 385 -21.96 1.55 -15.06
CA THR A 385 -20.69 2.01 -15.65
C THR A 385 -19.72 0.85 -15.80
N PRO A 386 -19.96 -0.06 -16.78
CA PRO A 386 -19.10 -1.23 -16.98
C PRO A 386 -17.63 -0.84 -17.16
N GLY A 387 -16.72 -1.58 -16.51
CA GLY A 387 -15.29 -1.28 -16.46
C GLY A 387 -14.89 -0.20 -15.45
N THR A 388 -15.83 0.19 -14.58
CA THR A 388 -15.50 1.00 -13.40
C THR A 388 -14.66 0.20 -12.41
N LYS A 389 -13.83 0.91 -11.64
CA LYS A 389 -13.17 0.38 -10.43
C LYS A 389 -13.77 0.96 -9.15
N MET A 390 -14.94 1.58 -9.26
CA MET A 390 -15.74 1.95 -8.10
C MET A 390 -16.26 0.66 -7.45
N PRO A 391 -16.09 0.49 -6.12
CA PRO A 391 -16.62 -0.66 -5.42
C PRO A 391 -18.13 -0.81 -5.65
N GLU A 392 -18.59 -2.06 -5.75
CA GLU A 392 -20.02 -2.32 -5.91
C GLU A 392 -20.78 -1.84 -4.67
N GLN A 393 -21.76 -0.99 -4.88
CA GLN A 393 -22.65 -0.50 -3.85
C GLN A 393 -23.98 -0.05 -4.46
N THR A 394 -25.05 -0.52 -3.87
CA THR A 394 -26.41 -0.14 -4.24
C THR A 394 -27.10 0.53 -3.05
N ILE A 395 -27.97 1.48 -3.34
CA ILE A 395 -28.81 2.14 -2.35
C ILE A 395 -30.27 1.77 -2.69
N GLY A 396 -30.83 0.80 -1.96
CA GLY A 396 -32.17 0.28 -2.23
C GLY A 396 -33.29 1.30 -2.00
N SER A 397 -33.13 2.16 -0.98
CA SER A 397 -34.12 3.20 -0.65
C SER A 397 -34.09 4.32 -1.70
N SER A 398 -35.25 4.59 -2.31
CA SER A 398 -35.42 5.73 -3.22
C SER A 398 -35.29 7.07 -2.50
N GLU A 399 -35.66 7.13 -1.23
CA GLU A 399 -35.53 8.31 -0.37
C GLU A 399 -34.06 8.62 -0.11
N ASP A 400 -33.24 7.60 0.23
CA ASP A 400 -31.79 7.77 0.43
C ASP A 400 -31.08 8.19 -0.86
N ARG A 401 -31.47 7.62 -2.03
CA ARG A 401 -30.91 8.04 -3.31
C ARG A 401 -31.25 9.49 -3.64
N LYS A 402 -32.48 9.93 -3.32
CA LYS A 402 -32.90 11.32 -3.50
C LYS A 402 -32.10 12.24 -2.57
N ALA A 403 -32.00 11.90 -1.30
CA ALA A 403 -31.22 12.67 -0.31
C ALA A 403 -29.76 12.78 -0.72
N LEU A 404 -29.13 11.69 -1.19
CA LEU A 404 -27.76 11.67 -1.72
C LEU A 404 -27.58 12.67 -2.87
N VAL A 405 -28.49 12.64 -3.84
CA VAL A 405 -28.42 13.51 -5.02
C VAL A 405 -28.59 14.98 -4.65
N GLU A 406 -29.54 15.30 -3.78
CA GLU A 406 -29.76 16.67 -3.26
C GLU A 406 -28.53 17.16 -2.49
N PHE A 407 -27.94 16.31 -1.65
CA PHE A 407 -26.69 16.63 -0.95
C PHE A 407 -25.55 16.91 -1.93
N LEU A 408 -25.34 16.04 -2.92
CA LEU A 408 -24.29 16.24 -3.92
C LEU A 408 -24.49 17.54 -4.71
N ALA A 409 -25.73 17.87 -5.10
CA ALA A 409 -26.02 19.11 -5.80
C ALA A 409 -25.62 20.34 -4.97
N LYS A 410 -25.89 20.31 -3.68
CA LYS A 410 -25.53 21.38 -2.72
C LYS A 410 -24.03 21.44 -2.43
N ALA A 411 -23.41 20.28 -2.18
CA ALA A 411 -22.03 20.18 -1.70
C ALA A 411 -20.97 20.33 -2.81
N THR A 412 -21.34 20.06 -4.09
CA THR A 412 -20.41 20.07 -5.22
C THR A 412 -20.66 21.21 -6.20
N ALA A 413 -21.61 22.11 -5.89
CA ALA A 413 -21.84 23.29 -6.73
C ALA A 413 -20.55 24.12 -6.90
N ARG A 414 -20.23 24.50 -8.12
CA ARG A 414 -19.10 25.41 -8.36
C ARG A 414 -19.41 26.75 -7.69
N LYS A 415 -18.57 27.16 -6.76
CA LYS A 415 -18.58 28.52 -6.21
C LYS A 415 -17.95 29.49 -7.21
#